data_1d6e9f7eb521afd58957d8cf9112ca9c
#
_entry.id   1d6e9f7eb521afd58957d8cf9112ca9c
#
_cell.length_a   1.000
_cell.length_b   1.000
_cell.length_c   1.000
_cell.angle_alpha   90.00
_cell.angle_beta   90.00
_cell.angle_gamma   90.00
#
_symmetry.space_group_name_H-M   'P 1'
#
loop_
_entity.id
_entity.type
_entity.pdbx_description
1 polymer ?
#
loop_
_entity_poly.entity_id
_entity_poly.type
_entity_poly.pdbx_seq_one_letter_code
_entity_poly.pdbx_strand_id
1 'polypeptide(L)'
;MHILIILIQDFSPMMNDFIMHALRQCPLFMGMSEVSIELALGSINYQIVSLEKRDVYALAGMPCRFADIVVKGSLVCRMASLSGKQVEVSRLQAGDIIAPAFIFAKDNTIPVSVETDSEVKLLRMTPQTLRLLMDNDPDIRMNFIQTLSNIDVFLTHKMKVLSLFTVREKVAYLLLETAGEQNSNTIKLQRSRQEIANSFGIQKFSLLRVLNEFEKEGAIRIDGKTIEILQREKLK
;
A
#
# COMPACT_ATOMS: atom_id res chain seq x y z
N MET A 1 -22.82 -4.53 16.88
CA MET A 1 -22.06 -4.19 15.66
C MET A 1 -23.01 -4.44 14.49
N HIS A 2 -23.71 -3.38 14.04
CA HIS A 2 -24.73 -3.47 12.98
C HIS A 2 -24.06 -3.07 11.67
N ILE A 3 -23.77 -4.06 10.82
CA ILE A 3 -23.40 -3.82 9.43
C ILE A 3 -24.70 -3.50 8.71
N LEU A 4 -24.90 -2.22 8.36
CA LEU A 4 -26.01 -1.78 7.53
C LEU A 4 -25.72 -2.21 6.08
N ILE A 5 -26.20 -3.37 5.68
CA ILE A 5 -26.18 -3.82 4.27
C ILE A 5 -27.27 -3.07 3.54
N ILE A 6 -26.92 -1.99 2.87
CA ILE A 6 -27.82 -1.34 1.91
C ILE A 6 -27.69 -2.11 0.60
N LEU A 7 -28.65 -2.98 0.33
CA LEU A 7 -28.88 -3.57 -0.99
C LEU A 7 -29.41 -2.46 -1.91
N ILE A 8 -28.52 -1.74 -2.56
CA ILE A 8 -28.89 -0.86 -3.65
C ILE A 8 -28.74 -1.65 -4.95
N GLN A 9 -29.81 -2.34 -5.33
CA GLN A 9 -30.06 -2.71 -6.73
C GLN A 9 -30.63 -1.47 -7.45
N ASP A 10 -29.84 -0.45 -7.63
CA ASP A 10 -30.12 0.58 -8.62
C ASP A 10 -29.16 0.38 -9.79
N PHE A 11 -29.63 -0.33 -10.78
CA PHE A 11 -29.10 -0.30 -12.13
C PHE A 11 -29.35 1.12 -12.68
N SER A 12 -28.52 2.06 -12.31
CA SER A 12 -28.48 3.36 -12.98
C SER A 12 -27.36 3.31 -14.04
N PRO A 13 -27.59 3.77 -15.27
CA PRO A 13 -26.73 3.54 -16.42
C PRO A 13 -25.49 4.46 -16.47
N MET A 14 -24.92 4.80 -15.35
CA MET A 14 -23.60 5.44 -15.23
C MET A 14 -23.01 5.03 -13.90
N MET A 15 -21.92 4.26 -13.97
CA MET A 15 -21.07 4.00 -12.80
C MET A 15 -20.65 5.36 -12.23
N ASN A 16 -20.86 5.56 -10.93
CA ASN A 16 -20.63 6.86 -10.29
C ASN A 16 -19.17 7.32 -10.55
N ASP A 17 -18.98 8.56 -11.02
CA ASP A 17 -17.69 9.10 -11.49
C ASP A 17 -16.53 8.83 -10.52
N PHE A 18 -16.79 8.84 -9.20
CA PHE A 18 -15.74 8.56 -8.23
C PHE A 18 -15.29 7.09 -8.22
N ILE A 19 -16.20 6.14 -8.50
CA ILE A 19 -15.87 4.71 -8.59
C ILE A 19 -15.02 4.48 -9.84
N MET A 20 -15.44 4.99 -10.99
CA MET A 20 -14.68 4.88 -12.23
C MET A 20 -13.30 5.51 -12.09
N HIS A 21 -13.21 6.70 -11.47
CA HIS A 21 -11.92 7.34 -11.21
C HIS A 21 -10.97 6.45 -10.38
N ALA A 22 -11.47 5.81 -9.31
CA ALA A 22 -10.68 4.88 -8.50
C ALA A 22 -10.28 3.61 -9.28
N LEU A 23 -11.20 3.05 -10.08
CA LEU A 23 -10.92 1.84 -10.86
C LEU A 23 -9.88 2.07 -11.94
N ARG A 24 -9.84 3.24 -12.56
CA ARG A 24 -8.78 3.62 -13.51
C ARG A 24 -7.39 3.71 -12.87
N GLN A 25 -7.32 3.98 -11.57
CA GLN A 25 -6.06 3.97 -10.82
C GLN A 25 -5.71 2.58 -10.28
N CYS A 26 -6.68 1.67 -10.29
CA CYS A 26 -6.49 0.32 -9.76
C CYS A 26 -5.59 -0.51 -10.69
N PRO A 27 -4.49 -1.11 -10.16
CA PRO A 27 -3.61 -1.96 -10.94
C PRO A 27 -4.34 -3.04 -11.74
N LEU A 28 -5.46 -3.56 -11.21
CA LEU A 28 -6.27 -4.60 -11.87
C LEU A 28 -6.81 -4.16 -13.24
N PHE A 29 -7.12 -2.89 -13.40
CA PHE A 29 -7.71 -2.32 -14.62
C PHE A 29 -6.74 -1.43 -15.41
N MET A 30 -5.46 -1.53 -15.10
CA MET A 30 -4.43 -0.72 -15.77
C MET A 30 -4.45 -0.94 -17.29
N GLY A 31 -4.44 0.16 -18.05
CA GLY A 31 -4.46 0.13 -19.51
C GLY A 31 -5.84 -0.07 -20.15
N MET A 32 -6.89 -0.33 -19.37
CA MET A 32 -8.25 -0.53 -19.89
C MET A 32 -8.98 0.80 -20.09
N SER A 33 -9.88 0.84 -21.09
CA SER A 33 -10.82 1.94 -21.27
C SER A 33 -11.94 1.89 -20.24
N GLU A 34 -12.61 3.03 -19.97
CA GLU A 34 -13.77 3.08 -19.06
C GLU A 34 -14.87 2.12 -19.51
N VAL A 35 -15.15 2.07 -20.80
CA VAL A 35 -16.14 1.15 -21.39
C VAL A 35 -15.77 -0.31 -21.13
N SER A 36 -14.48 -0.66 -21.27
CA SER A 36 -14.02 -2.04 -21.00
C SER A 36 -14.17 -2.38 -19.50
N ILE A 37 -13.88 -1.44 -18.59
CA ILE A 37 -14.06 -1.63 -17.15
C ILE A 37 -15.56 -1.83 -16.82
N GLU A 38 -16.46 -1.01 -17.40
CA GLU A 38 -17.90 -1.14 -17.19
C GLU A 38 -18.42 -2.49 -17.68
N LEU A 39 -18.02 -2.92 -18.87
CA LEU A 39 -18.40 -4.22 -19.44
C LEU A 39 -17.89 -5.39 -18.56
N ALA A 40 -16.65 -5.32 -18.10
CA ALA A 40 -16.07 -6.34 -17.22
C ALA A 40 -16.84 -6.44 -15.91
N LEU A 41 -17.12 -5.30 -15.25
CA LEU A 41 -17.88 -5.27 -14.00
C LEU A 41 -19.36 -5.59 -14.18
N GLY A 42 -19.96 -5.25 -15.31
CA GLY A 42 -21.34 -5.62 -15.65
C GLY A 42 -21.54 -7.14 -15.80
N SER A 43 -20.46 -7.90 -15.99
CA SER A 43 -20.51 -9.37 -16.11
C SER A 43 -20.42 -10.11 -14.76
N ILE A 44 -20.23 -9.40 -13.65
CA ILE A 44 -20.00 -10.00 -12.33
C ILE A 44 -20.91 -9.39 -11.25
N ASN A 45 -21.03 -10.09 -10.13
CA ASN A 45 -21.72 -9.57 -8.95
C ASN A 45 -20.70 -8.92 -8.00
N TYR A 46 -20.90 -7.65 -7.68
CA TYR A 46 -20.15 -6.92 -6.65
C TYR A 46 -21.07 -6.09 -5.77
N GLN A 47 -20.57 -5.60 -4.67
CA GLN A 47 -21.30 -4.76 -3.73
C GLN A 47 -20.47 -3.53 -3.38
N ILE A 48 -21.13 -2.40 -3.13
CA ILE A 48 -20.47 -1.24 -2.51
C ILE A 48 -20.71 -1.31 -1.00
N VAL A 49 -19.63 -1.44 -0.25
CA VAL A 49 -19.63 -1.49 1.22
C VAL A 49 -19.12 -0.17 1.75
N SER A 50 -19.85 0.43 2.69
CA SER A 50 -19.42 1.65 3.39
C SER A 50 -18.94 1.31 4.80
N LEU A 51 -17.86 1.94 5.21
CA LEU A 51 -17.29 1.87 6.55
C LEU A 51 -17.09 3.30 7.07
N GLU A 52 -17.40 3.50 8.34
CA GLU A 52 -17.19 4.78 9.00
C GLU A 52 -15.72 4.97 9.39
N LYS A 53 -15.35 6.20 9.71
CA LYS A 53 -14.01 6.50 10.22
C LYS A 53 -13.76 5.75 11.54
N ARG A 54 -12.61 5.09 11.66
CA ARG A 54 -12.17 4.25 12.78
C ARG A 54 -12.85 2.88 12.88
N ASP A 55 -13.55 2.47 11.83
CA ASP A 55 -14.01 1.08 11.76
C ASP A 55 -12.83 0.13 11.54
N VAL A 56 -12.92 -1.04 12.17
CA VAL A 56 -11.96 -2.13 11.97
C VAL A 56 -12.41 -2.92 10.75
N TYR A 57 -11.63 -2.85 9.66
CA TYR A 57 -11.85 -3.68 8.48
C TYR A 57 -11.45 -5.14 8.73
N ALA A 58 -10.26 -5.35 9.29
CA ALA A 58 -9.74 -6.67 9.66
C ALA A 58 -8.74 -6.56 10.81
N LEU A 59 -8.69 -7.60 11.65
CA LEU A 59 -7.63 -7.79 12.64
C LEU A 59 -6.56 -8.74 12.10
N ALA A 60 -5.32 -8.57 12.55
CA ALA A 60 -4.24 -9.50 12.24
C ALA A 60 -4.63 -10.94 12.62
N GLY A 61 -4.36 -11.89 11.72
CA GLY A 61 -4.76 -13.29 11.88
C GLY A 61 -6.15 -13.64 11.35
N MET A 62 -6.95 -12.65 10.92
CA MET A 62 -8.24 -12.92 10.27
C MET A 62 -8.05 -13.39 8.82
N PRO A 63 -8.90 -14.31 8.32
CA PRO A 63 -8.81 -14.74 6.92
C PRO A 63 -9.25 -13.64 5.96
N CYS A 64 -8.56 -13.51 4.83
CA CYS A 64 -8.94 -12.69 3.69
C CYS A 64 -10.14 -13.32 2.98
N ARG A 65 -11.33 -12.80 3.25
CA ARG A 65 -12.60 -13.38 2.75
C ARG A 65 -13.08 -12.76 1.45
N PHE A 66 -12.62 -11.56 1.13
CA PHE A 66 -13.11 -10.78 0.02
C PHE A 66 -11.94 -10.21 -0.80
N ALA A 67 -12.20 -9.96 -2.06
CA ALA A 67 -11.38 -9.14 -2.92
C ALA A 67 -12.01 -7.74 -2.96
N ASP A 68 -11.47 -6.83 -2.16
CA ASP A 68 -11.96 -5.48 -2.01
C ASP A 68 -11.05 -4.47 -2.69
N ILE A 69 -11.64 -3.53 -3.43
CA ILE A 69 -10.95 -2.37 -4.01
C ILE A 69 -11.45 -1.13 -3.27
N VAL A 70 -10.53 -0.30 -2.81
CA VAL A 70 -10.87 1.00 -2.21
C VAL A 70 -11.34 1.93 -3.31
N VAL A 71 -12.59 2.41 -3.25
CA VAL A 71 -13.12 3.36 -4.24
C VAL A 71 -13.26 4.77 -3.67
N LYS A 72 -13.27 4.92 -2.35
CA LYS A 72 -13.24 6.22 -1.65
C LYS A 72 -12.58 6.08 -0.30
N GLY A 73 -11.87 7.12 0.13
CA GLY A 73 -11.28 7.21 1.48
C GLY A 73 -9.92 6.51 1.60
N SER A 74 -9.51 6.23 2.83
CA SER A 74 -8.22 5.61 3.13
C SER A 74 -8.29 4.67 4.33
N LEU A 75 -7.46 3.63 4.28
CA LEU A 75 -7.27 2.67 5.37
C LEU A 75 -5.79 2.65 5.79
N VAL A 76 -5.56 2.34 7.05
CA VAL A 76 -4.22 2.22 7.64
C VAL A 76 -3.98 0.78 8.07
N CYS A 77 -2.87 0.21 7.59
CA CYS A 77 -2.42 -1.12 7.96
C CYS A 77 -1.38 -1.02 9.07
N ARG A 78 -1.61 -1.71 10.19
CA ARG A 78 -0.69 -1.73 11.34
C ARG A 78 -0.27 -3.14 11.70
N MET A 79 1.01 -3.28 12.03
CA MET A 79 1.55 -4.46 12.71
C MET A 79 1.73 -4.18 14.19
N ALA A 80 1.40 -5.15 15.03
CA ALA A 80 1.69 -5.11 16.46
C ALA A 80 2.84 -6.09 16.79
N SER A 81 3.79 -5.66 17.61
CA SER A 81 4.79 -6.55 18.21
C SER A 81 4.19 -7.28 19.42
N LEU A 82 4.86 -8.33 19.89
CA LEU A 82 4.48 -9.03 21.13
C LEU A 82 4.45 -8.12 22.37
N SER A 83 5.20 -7.02 22.35
CA SER A 83 5.20 -6.00 23.42
C SER A 83 4.06 -4.99 23.27
N GLY A 84 3.16 -5.15 22.30
CA GLY A 84 2.03 -4.25 22.06
C GLY A 84 2.39 -2.97 21.27
N LYS A 85 3.66 -2.79 20.87
CA LYS A 85 4.05 -1.66 20.03
C LYS A 85 3.45 -1.82 18.65
N GLN A 86 2.67 -0.83 18.21
CA GLN A 86 2.09 -0.79 16.86
C GLN A 86 2.94 0.07 15.92
N VAL A 87 3.06 -0.39 14.68
CA VAL A 87 3.76 0.31 13.60
C VAL A 87 2.85 0.34 12.38
N GLU A 88 2.63 1.52 11.81
CA GLU A 88 2.00 1.66 10.50
C GLU A 88 2.96 1.10 9.44
N VAL A 89 2.49 0.11 8.69
CA VAL A 89 3.29 -0.57 7.66
C VAL A 89 2.91 -0.14 6.25
N SER A 90 1.65 0.21 6.05
CA SER A 90 1.16 0.75 4.77
C SER A 90 -0.14 1.53 4.96
N ARG A 91 -0.49 2.31 3.95
CA ARG A 91 -1.76 3.03 3.83
C ARG A 91 -2.36 2.71 2.48
N LEU A 92 -3.65 2.40 2.46
CA LEU A 92 -4.40 2.10 1.25
C LEU A 92 -5.29 3.30 0.91
N GLN A 93 -5.39 3.62 -0.37
CA GLN A 93 -6.16 4.76 -0.90
C GLN A 93 -7.07 4.29 -2.04
N ALA A 94 -7.88 5.20 -2.56
CA ALA A 94 -8.70 4.91 -3.74
C ALA A 94 -7.84 4.36 -4.89
N GLY A 95 -8.27 3.25 -5.48
CA GLY A 95 -7.55 2.48 -6.47
C GLY A 95 -6.79 1.26 -5.92
N ASP A 96 -6.51 1.20 -4.62
CA ASP A 96 -5.77 0.07 -4.05
C ASP A 96 -6.65 -1.17 -3.86
N ILE A 97 -6.07 -2.36 -4.13
CA ILE A 97 -6.66 -3.66 -3.79
C ILE A 97 -6.20 -4.03 -2.38
N ILE A 98 -7.14 -4.43 -1.53
CA ILE A 98 -6.81 -4.83 -0.17
C ILE A 98 -6.25 -6.25 -0.16
N ALA A 99 -5.03 -6.41 0.37
CA ALA A 99 -4.37 -7.69 0.61
C ALA A 99 -4.36 -8.66 -0.60
N PRO A 100 -4.03 -8.22 -1.84
CA PRO A 100 -4.16 -9.05 -3.05
C PRO A 100 -3.37 -10.36 -2.98
N ALA A 101 -2.23 -10.39 -2.30
CA ALA A 101 -1.42 -11.60 -2.13
C ALA A 101 -2.09 -12.70 -1.28
N PHE A 102 -3.12 -12.35 -0.50
CA PHE A 102 -3.79 -13.30 0.41
C PHE A 102 -5.11 -13.83 -0.15
N ILE A 103 -5.67 -13.23 -1.20
CA ILE A 103 -6.99 -13.59 -1.76
C ILE A 103 -7.04 -15.07 -2.18
N PHE A 104 -5.98 -15.57 -2.82
CA PHE A 104 -5.88 -16.95 -3.30
C PHE A 104 -4.82 -17.78 -2.58
N ALA A 105 -4.21 -17.24 -1.51
CA ALA A 105 -3.21 -17.97 -0.75
C ALA A 105 -3.84 -19.17 -0.02
N LYS A 106 -3.09 -20.27 0.12
CA LYS A 106 -3.51 -21.44 0.93
C LYS A 106 -3.67 -21.05 2.40
N ASP A 107 -2.68 -20.32 2.92
CA ASP A 107 -2.81 -19.59 4.19
C ASP A 107 -3.18 -18.15 3.82
N ASN A 108 -4.47 -17.86 3.92
CA ASN A 108 -5.03 -16.58 3.53
C ASN A 108 -5.22 -15.63 4.73
N THR A 109 -4.50 -15.85 5.83
CA THR A 109 -4.56 -14.99 7.01
C THR A 109 -3.86 -13.66 6.78
N ILE A 110 -4.57 -12.55 7.04
CA ILE A 110 -4.02 -11.18 6.90
C ILE A 110 -3.07 -10.91 8.08
N PRO A 111 -1.78 -10.59 7.84
CA PRO A 111 -0.79 -10.44 8.92
C PRO A 111 -0.85 -9.10 9.65
N VAL A 112 -1.73 -8.19 9.23
CA VAL A 112 -1.84 -6.82 9.74
C VAL A 112 -3.28 -6.53 10.19
N SER A 113 -3.43 -5.62 11.14
CA SER A 113 -4.74 -5.02 11.40
C SER A 113 -4.96 -3.85 10.46
N VAL A 114 -6.17 -3.73 9.92
CA VAL A 114 -6.57 -2.71 8.95
C VAL A 114 -7.74 -1.92 9.51
N GLU A 115 -7.59 -0.61 9.63
CA GLU A 115 -8.58 0.32 10.15
C GLU A 115 -8.83 1.46 9.17
N THR A 116 -10.03 1.99 9.14
CA THR A 116 -10.37 3.16 8.33
C THR A 116 -9.84 4.45 8.97
N ASP A 117 -9.20 5.29 8.15
CA ASP A 117 -8.70 6.62 8.56
C ASP A 117 -9.66 7.75 8.20
N SER A 118 -10.59 7.47 7.32
CA SER A 118 -11.70 8.34 6.91
C SER A 118 -12.96 7.49 6.71
N GLU A 119 -14.08 8.08 6.28
CA GLU A 119 -15.16 7.34 5.65
C GLU A 119 -14.63 6.63 4.40
N VAL A 120 -14.91 5.32 4.27
CA VAL A 120 -14.40 4.48 3.19
C VAL A 120 -15.55 3.83 2.44
N LYS A 121 -15.44 3.78 1.10
CA LYS A 121 -16.26 2.91 0.27
C LYS A 121 -15.38 1.89 -0.42
N LEU A 122 -15.84 0.64 -0.41
CA LEU A 122 -15.14 -0.51 -1.02
C LEU A 122 -16.03 -1.10 -2.11
N LEU A 123 -15.43 -1.40 -3.27
CA LEU A 123 -16.03 -2.32 -4.22
C LEU A 123 -15.63 -3.72 -3.77
N ARG A 124 -16.60 -4.48 -3.30
CA ARG A 124 -16.43 -5.81 -2.72
C ARG A 124 -16.88 -6.90 -3.66
N MET A 125 -16.02 -7.89 -3.85
CA MET A 125 -16.35 -9.11 -4.56
C MET A 125 -15.81 -10.34 -3.81
N THR A 126 -16.33 -11.53 -4.12
CA THR A 126 -15.75 -12.77 -3.60
C THR A 126 -14.48 -13.14 -4.38
N PRO A 127 -13.59 -13.97 -3.80
CA PRO A 127 -12.46 -14.52 -4.57
C PRO A 127 -12.90 -15.27 -5.84
N GLN A 128 -14.03 -15.96 -5.79
CA GLN A 128 -14.62 -16.66 -6.95
C GLN A 128 -15.05 -15.68 -8.03
N THR A 129 -15.64 -14.55 -7.64
CA THR A 129 -16.03 -13.48 -8.57
C THR A 129 -14.81 -12.84 -9.22
N LEU A 130 -13.74 -12.55 -8.44
CA LEU A 130 -12.48 -12.06 -8.98
C LEU A 130 -11.87 -13.06 -9.96
N ARG A 131 -11.90 -14.37 -9.64
CA ARG A 131 -11.45 -15.41 -10.55
C ARG A 131 -12.24 -15.41 -11.86
N LEU A 132 -13.57 -15.34 -11.79
CA LEU A 132 -14.43 -15.26 -12.99
C LEU A 132 -14.06 -14.03 -13.84
N LEU A 133 -13.83 -12.89 -13.21
CA LEU A 133 -13.40 -11.66 -13.88
C LEU A 133 -12.09 -11.88 -14.65
N MET A 134 -11.10 -12.54 -14.02
CA MET A 134 -9.82 -12.88 -14.65
C MET A 134 -9.93 -13.99 -15.74
N ASP A 135 -10.87 -14.89 -15.58
CA ASP A 135 -11.11 -15.96 -16.59
C ASP A 135 -11.75 -15.37 -17.86
N ASN A 136 -12.60 -14.34 -17.70
CA ASN A 136 -13.27 -13.67 -18.80
C ASN A 136 -12.41 -12.63 -19.52
N ASP A 137 -11.42 -12.03 -18.82
CA ASP A 137 -10.59 -10.95 -19.37
C ASP A 137 -9.09 -11.23 -19.14
N PRO A 138 -8.33 -11.51 -20.24
CA PRO A 138 -6.90 -11.78 -20.16
C PRO A 138 -6.06 -10.60 -19.64
N ASP A 139 -6.47 -9.36 -19.90
CA ASP A 139 -5.74 -8.16 -19.47
C ASP A 139 -5.86 -8.00 -17.94
N ILE A 140 -7.07 -8.19 -17.41
CA ILE A 140 -7.31 -8.19 -15.95
C ILE A 140 -6.49 -9.30 -15.28
N ARG A 141 -6.46 -10.50 -15.86
CA ARG A 141 -5.65 -11.60 -15.34
C ARG A 141 -4.16 -11.25 -15.33
N MET A 142 -3.64 -10.69 -16.42
CA MET A 142 -2.24 -10.30 -16.51
C MET A 142 -1.91 -9.18 -15.53
N ASN A 143 -2.79 -8.18 -15.39
CA ASN A 143 -2.66 -7.10 -14.44
C ASN A 143 -2.62 -7.59 -12.98
N PHE A 144 -3.43 -8.61 -12.64
CA PHE A 144 -3.38 -9.23 -11.32
C PHE A 144 -2.06 -9.98 -11.07
N ILE A 145 -1.58 -10.74 -12.06
CA ILE A 145 -0.27 -11.42 -12.00
C ILE A 145 0.85 -10.40 -11.83
N GLN A 146 0.84 -9.31 -12.60
CA GLN A 146 1.83 -8.24 -12.46
C GLN A 146 1.79 -7.58 -11.08
N THR A 147 0.59 -7.38 -10.53
CA THR A 147 0.42 -6.84 -9.17
C THR A 147 1.10 -7.74 -8.15
N LEU A 148 0.87 -9.07 -8.21
CA LEU A 148 1.51 -10.02 -7.30
C LEU A 148 3.03 -10.08 -7.52
N SER A 149 3.49 -10.08 -8.77
CA SER A 149 4.92 -10.06 -9.10
C SER A 149 5.61 -8.81 -8.57
N ASN A 150 4.98 -7.64 -8.68
CA ASN A 150 5.52 -6.39 -8.13
C ASN A 150 5.60 -6.41 -6.60
N ILE A 151 4.62 -7.02 -5.93
CA ILE A 151 4.66 -7.23 -4.47
C ILE A 151 5.85 -8.14 -4.11
N ASP A 152 6.06 -9.23 -4.82
CA ASP A 152 7.17 -10.16 -4.56
C ASP A 152 8.53 -9.47 -4.75
N VAL A 153 8.71 -8.74 -5.84
CA VAL A 153 9.94 -7.94 -6.09
C VAL A 153 10.17 -6.92 -4.98
N PHE A 154 9.11 -6.20 -4.56
CA PHE A 154 9.21 -5.25 -3.46
C PHE A 154 9.62 -5.93 -2.15
N LEU A 155 8.98 -7.05 -1.80
CA LEU A 155 9.28 -7.79 -0.57
C LEU A 155 10.71 -8.36 -0.58
N THR A 156 11.15 -8.92 -1.71
CA THR A 156 12.51 -9.44 -1.89
C THR A 156 13.55 -8.32 -1.72
N HIS A 157 13.30 -7.16 -2.32
CA HIS A 157 14.18 -6.00 -2.17
C HIS A 157 14.20 -5.50 -0.72
N LYS A 158 13.04 -5.41 -0.08
CA LYS A 158 12.93 -5.03 1.33
C LYS A 158 13.67 -5.99 2.25
N MET A 159 13.54 -7.29 2.00
CA MET A 159 14.26 -8.34 2.73
C MET A 159 15.78 -8.19 2.57
N LYS A 160 16.27 -7.93 1.35
CA LYS A 160 17.68 -7.67 1.08
C LYS A 160 18.19 -6.47 1.91
N VAL A 161 17.48 -5.35 1.88
CA VAL A 161 17.86 -4.15 2.64
C VAL A 161 17.86 -4.42 4.14
N LEU A 162 16.83 -5.09 4.67
CA LEU A 162 16.73 -5.35 6.10
C LEU A 162 17.77 -6.35 6.61
N SER A 163 18.12 -7.39 5.82
CA SER A 163 18.97 -8.50 6.26
C SER A 163 20.45 -8.31 5.95
N LEU A 164 20.80 -7.66 4.84
CA LEU A 164 22.17 -7.62 4.36
C LEU A 164 22.82 -6.24 4.50
N PHE A 165 22.05 -5.17 4.52
CA PHE A 165 22.63 -3.83 4.58
C PHE A 165 23.06 -3.46 6.00
N THR A 166 24.26 -2.87 6.12
CA THR A 166 24.73 -2.19 7.33
C THR A 166 23.84 -0.99 7.65
N VAL A 167 23.96 -0.43 8.85
CA VAL A 167 23.21 0.78 9.22
C VAL A 167 23.49 1.93 8.25
N ARG A 168 24.77 2.09 7.84
CA ARG A 168 25.17 3.14 6.89
C ARG A 168 24.50 2.95 5.53
N GLU A 169 24.53 1.74 4.98
CA GLU A 169 23.89 1.42 3.71
C GLU A 169 22.36 1.58 3.77
N LYS A 170 21.72 1.23 4.90
CA LYS A 170 20.28 1.46 5.11
C LYS A 170 19.91 2.95 5.06
N VAL A 171 20.74 3.80 5.66
CA VAL A 171 20.52 5.25 5.65
C VAL A 171 20.79 5.83 4.27
N ALA A 172 21.85 5.40 3.59
CA ALA A 172 22.14 5.79 2.20
C ALA A 172 21.00 5.40 1.26
N TYR A 173 20.52 4.15 1.38
CA TYR A 173 19.39 3.65 0.63
C TYR A 173 18.13 4.50 0.84
N LEU A 174 17.77 4.81 2.10
CA LEU A 174 16.64 5.70 2.42
C LEU A 174 16.74 7.04 1.70
N LEU A 175 17.90 7.68 1.76
CA LEU A 175 18.10 9.01 1.15
C LEU A 175 17.95 8.96 -0.37
N LEU A 176 18.57 7.95 -1.00
CA LEU A 176 18.53 7.79 -2.46
C LEU A 176 17.14 7.36 -2.97
N GLU A 177 16.46 6.45 -2.25
CA GLU A 177 15.09 6.06 -2.56
C GLU A 177 14.14 7.26 -2.49
N THR A 178 14.18 8.01 -1.36
CA THR A 178 13.33 9.20 -1.19
C THR A 178 13.63 10.27 -2.24
N ALA A 179 14.89 10.43 -2.65
CA ALA A 179 15.27 11.36 -3.70
C ALA A 179 14.72 10.94 -5.07
N GLY A 180 14.68 9.64 -5.34
CA GLY A 180 14.05 9.07 -6.54
C GLY A 180 12.53 9.30 -6.53
N GLU A 181 11.85 8.99 -5.43
CA GLU A 181 10.40 9.17 -5.26
C GLU A 181 9.98 10.64 -5.41
N GLN A 182 10.75 11.57 -4.82
CA GLN A 182 10.47 13.01 -4.90
C GLN A 182 11.05 13.68 -6.15
N ASN A 183 11.78 12.92 -6.99
CA ASN A 183 12.51 13.43 -8.16
C ASN A 183 13.31 14.70 -7.84
N SER A 184 14.01 14.70 -6.70
CA SER A 184 14.73 15.87 -6.16
C SER A 184 15.92 15.44 -5.31
N ASN A 185 17.00 16.23 -5.35
CA ASN A 185 18.10 16.08 -4.39
C ASN A 185 17.81 16.77 -3.05
N THR A 186 16.82 17.66 -2.99
CA THR A 186 16.32 18.24 -1.73
C THR A 186 15.06 17.48 -1.34
N ILE A 187 15.22 16.55 -0.38
CA ILE A 187 14.17 15.63 0.05
C ILE A 187 13.56 16.08 1.38
N LYS A 188 12.24 15.85 1.54
CA LYS A 188 11.53 16.07 2.79
C LYS A 188 11.11 14.74 3.37
N LEU A 189 11.61 14.41 4.56
CA LEU A 189 11.22 13.18 5.25
C LEU A 189 9.82 13.34 5.85
N GLN A 190 8.88 12.54 5.38
CA GLN A 190 7.49 12.56 5.84
C GLN A 190 7.37 11.95 7.25
N ARG A 191 8.12 10.87 7.50
CA ARG A 191 8.14 10.14 8.77
C ARG A 191 9.14 10.75 9.76
N SER A 192 8.89 10.57 11.05
CA SER A 192 9.85 10.93 12.10
C SER A 192 11.10 10.04 12.06
N ARG A 193 12.22 10.51 12.61
CA ARG A 193 13.45 9.73 12.73
C ARG A 193 13.24 8.41 13.49
N GLN A 194 12.31 8.37 14.44
CA GLN A 194 11.97 7.16 15.19
C GLN A 194 11.21 6.16 14.31
N GLU A 195 10.25 6.61 13.54
CA GLU A 195 9.49 5.74 12.62
C GLU A 195 10.40 5.17 11.53
N ILE A 196 11.31 5.99 10.99
CA ILE A 196 12.32 5.54 10.02
C ILE A 196 13.23 4.47 10.64
N ALA A 197 13.78 4.72 11.82
CA ALA A 197 14.63 3.76 12.51
C ALA A 197 13.90 2.43 12.76
N ASN A 198 12.64 2.50 13.20
CA ASN A 198 11.81 1.31 13.40
C ASN A 198 11.57 0.53 12.10
N SER A 199 11.34 1.22 10.96
CA SER A 199 11.10 0.56 9.66
C SER A 199 12.32 -0.17 9.10
N PHE A 200 13.53 0.22 9.53
CA PHE A 200 14.79 -0.46 9.18
C PHE A 200 15.30 -1.41 10.26
N GLY A 201 14.58 -1.59 11.37
CA GLY A 201 15.00 -2.43 12.48
C GLY A 201 16.29 -1.94 13.17
N ILE A 202 16.54 -0.62 13.18
CA ILE A 202 17.72 -0.01 13.79
C ILE A 202 17.33 0.93 14.94
N GLN A 203 18.30 1.27 15.78
CA GLN A 203 18.08 2.26 16.83
C GLN A 203 18.11 3.68 16.25
N LYS A 204 17.25 4.58 16.77
CA LYS A 204 17.22 6.00 16.38
C LYS A 204 18.60 6.65 16.50
N PHE A 205 19.33 6.33 17.57
CA PHE A 205 20.68 6.85 17.77
C PHE A 205 21.62 6.47 16.63
N SER A 206 21.56 5.22 16.16
CA SER A 206 22.39 4.74 15.03
C SER A 206 22.04 5.46 13.73
N LEU A 207 20.74 5.70 13.47
CA LEU A 207 20.28 6.51 12.33
C LEU A 207 20.86 7.93 12.39
N LEU A 208 20.72 8.61 13.55
CA LEU A 208 21.20 9.98 13.71
C LEU A 208 22.73 10.08 13.59
N ARG A 209 23.45 9.10 14.14
CA ARG A 209 24.90 9.04 14.02
C ARG A 209 25.33 8.99 12.55
N VAL A 210 24.74 8.11 11.75
CA VAL A 210 25.08 7.99 10.31
C VAL A 210 24.70 9.24 9.52
N LEU A 211 23.55 9.85 9.81
CA LEU A 211 23.18 11.13 9.19
C LEU A 211 24.22 12.22 9.47
N ASN A 212 24.69 12.33 10.71
CA ASN A 212 25.74 13.29 11.08
C ASN A 212 27.09 12.95 10.42
N GLU A 213 27.42 11.66 10.25
CA GLU A 213 28.63 11.23 9.51
C GLU A 213 28.56 11.72 8.06
N PHE A 214 27.44 11.47 7.35
CA PHE A 214 27.25 11.95 5.98
C PHE A 214 27.29 13.48 5.87
N GLU A 215 26.79 14.20 6.87
CA GLU A 215 26.85 15.67 6.89
C GLU A 215 28.29 16.17 7.06
N LYS A 216 29.05 15.58 7.99
CA LYS A 216 30.48 15.90 8.19
C LYS A 216 31.35 15.60 6.98
N GLU A 217 31.01 14.54 6.23
CA GLU A 217 31.68 14.17 4.98
C GLU A 217 31.28 15.07 3.80
N GLY A 218 30.32 15.98 4.01
CA GLY A 218 29.79 16.85 2.96
C GLY A 218 28.96 16.11 1.91
N ALA A 219 28.45 14.93 2.23
CA ALA A 219 27.56 14.18 1.36
C ALA A 219 26.14 14.76 1.36
N ILE A 220 25.69 15.26 2.52
CA ILE A 220 24.36 15.84 2.71
C ILE A 220 24.45 17.12 3.54
N ARG A 221 23.37 17.90 3.51
CA ARG A 221 23.08 19.00 4.45
C ARG A 221 21.72 18.75 5.08
N ILE A 222 21.61 18.92 6.40
CA ILE A 222 20.38 18.65 7.15
C ILE A 222 19.78 19.96 7.66
N ASP A 223 18.50 20.17 7.35
CA ASP A 223 17.68 21.24 7.92
C ASP A 223 16.35 20.66 8.41
N GLY A 224 16.28 20.34 9.70
CA GLY A 224 15.11 19.71 10.32
C GLY A 224 14.68 18.40 9.66
N LYS A 225 13.52 18.43 8.97
CA LYS A 225 13.01 17.29 8.19
C LYS A 225 13.48 17.31 6.73
N THR A 226 14.09 18.39 6.28
CA THR A 226 14.63 18.53 4.92
C THR A 226 16.08 18.09 4.90
N ILE A 227 16.46 17.33 3.88
CA ILE A 227 17.84 16.90 3.65
C ILE A 227 18.17 17.18 2.20
N GLU A 228 19.27 17.89 1.98
CA GLU A 228 19.83 18.14 0.66
C GLU A 228 20.97 17.17 0.41
N ILE A 229 20.91 16.40 -0.69
CA ILE A 229 21.96 15.49 -1.12
C ILE A 229 22.92 16.29 -1.99
N LEU A 230 24.14 16.50 -1.49
CA LEU A 230 25.18 17.29 -2.15
C LEU A 230 26.05 16.42 -3.06
N GLN A 231 26.39 15.19 -2.61
CA GLN A 231 27.29 14.28 -3.32
C GLN A 231 26.77 12.84 -3.19
N ARG A 232 26.06 12.35 -4.23
CA ARG A 232 25.46 11.00 -4.23
C ARG A 232 26.51 9.89 -4.14
N GLU A 233 27.69 10.10 -4.71
CA GLU A 233 28.79 9.13 -4.72
C GLU A 233 29.35 8.84 -3.32
N LYS A 234 29.15 9.72 -2.36
CA LYS A 234 29.53 9.54 -0.95
C LYS A 234 28.48 8.79 -0.12
N LEU A 235 27.29 8.58 -0.67
CA LEU A 235 26.24 7.77 -0.04
C LEU A 235 26.45 6.30 -0.40
N LYS A 236 27.47 5.70 0.21
CA LYS A 236 27.82 4.29 0.05
C LYS A 236 28.08 3.66 1.42
#